data_c98388816b6ca4b8922acf93d98b9e38
#
_entry.id   c98388816b6ca4b8922acf93d98b9e38
#
_cell.length_a   1.000
_cell.length_b   1.000
_cell.length_c   1.000
_cell.angle_alpha   90.00
_cell.angle_beta   90.00
_cell.angle_gamma   90.00
#
_symmetry.space_group_name_H-M   'P 1'
#
loop_
_entity.id
_entity.type
_entity.pdbx_description
1 polymer ?
#
loop_
_entity_poly.entity_id
_entity_poly.type
_entity_poly.pdbx_seq_one_letter_code
_entity_poly.pdbx_strand_id
1 'polypeptide(L)'
;MSNNTENKYYQGPLLSKINNPEDLRKLKRSELPQLAEELRQYIVDIVSEKGGHFGASLGVVELTIAIHYIFNTPYDQLIWDVGHQAYGHKILTGRKKQFPTNRIYNGLSGFPKRTESVYDTFGVGHSSTSISAALGMSIASKHKK
;
A
#
# COMPACT_ATOMS: atom_id res chain seq x y z
N MET A 1 9.18 2.16 -29.42
CA MET A 1 10.10 2.97 -28.60
C MET A 1 9.81 2.68 -27.13
N SER A 2 10.64 1.86 -26.51
CA SER A 2 10.49 1.48 -25.10
C SER A 2 10.93 2.67 -24.24
N ASN A 3 9.97 3.41 -23.70
CA ASN A 3 10.25 4.39 -22.67
C ASN A 3 10.71 3.64 -21.41
N ASN A 4 12.01 3.46 -21.30
CA ASN A 4 12.67 3.04 -20.08
C ASN A 4 12.63 4.26 -19.13
N THR A 5 11.49 4.48 -18.47
CA THR A 5 11.40 5.41 -17.33
C THR A 5 12.10 4.72 -16.18
N GLU A 6 13.44 4.87 -16.14
CA GLU A 6 14.20 4.61 -14.91
C GLU A 6 13.48 5.33 -13.79
N ASN A 7 13.19 4.60 -12.72
CA ASN A 7 12.43 5.15 -11.60
C ASN A 7 13.26 6.28 -10.98
N LYS A 8 12.85 7.53 -11.22
CA LYS A 8 13.51 8.76 -10.77
C LYS A 8 13.79 8.76 -9.25
N TYR A 9 12.98 8.00 -8.49
CA TYR A 9 13.03 7.99 -7.03
C TYR A 9 13.80 6.78 -6.52
N TYR A 10 14.72 7.03 -5.59
CA TYR A 10 15.53 5.98 -4.99
C TYR A 10 14.68 5.06 -4.11
N GLN A 11 14.77 3.75 -4.33
CA GLN A 11 13.96 2.76 -3.63
C GLN A 11 14.70 2.04 -2.50
N GLY A 12 16.01 2.16 -2.45
CA GLY A 12 16.83 1.38 -1.53
C GLY A 12 17.01 -0.10 -1.93
N PRO A 13 17.95 -0.80 -1.29
CA PRO A 13 18.32 -2.18 -1.67
C PRO A 13 17.25 -3.23 -1.33
N LEU A 14 16.39 -3.00 -0.35
CA LEU A 14 15.31 -3.91 0.03
C LEU A 14 14.03 -3.60 -0.74
N LEU A 15 13.54 -2.36 -0.70
CA LEU A 15 12.31 -1.96 -1.35
C LEU A 15 12.37 -2.20 -2.87
N SER A 16 13.52 -2.03 -3.51
CA SER A 16 13.69 -2.29 -4.95
C SER A 16 13.30 -3.72 -5.35
N LYS A 17 13.53 -4.70 -4.48
CA LYS A 17 13.26 -6.12 -4.70
C LYS A 17 11.81 -6.52 -4.42
N ILE A 18 11.05 -5.68 -3.72
CA ILE A 18 9.66 -6.00 -3.32
C ILE A 18 8.71 -5.49 -4.39
N ASN A 19 8.00 -6.40 -5.03
CA ASN A 19 6.93 -6.07 -5.98
C ASN A 19 5.53 -6.39 -5.40
N ASN A 20 5.46 -7.37 -4.49
CA ASN A 20 4.22 -7.81 -3.87
C ASN A 20 4.48 -8.31 -2.43
N PRO A 21 3.44 -8.60 -1.63
CA PRO A 21 3.61 -9.08 -0.27
C PRO A 21 4.36 -10.41 -0.15
N GLU A 22 4.35 -11.27 -1.17
CA GLU A 22 5.12 -12.51 -1.16
C GLU A 22 6.63 -12.23 -1.12
N ASP A 23 7.10 -11.19 -1.80
CA ASP A 23 8.51 -10.79 -1.75
C ASP A 23 8.87 -10.21 -0.38
N LEU A 24 7.98 -9.42 0.21
CA LEU A 24 8.14 -8.89 1.56
C LEU A 24 8.29 -10.01 2.59
N ARG A 25 7.48 -11.05 2.51
CA ARG A 25 7.52 -12.20 3.44
C ARG A 25 8.79 -13.05 3.36
N LYS A 26 9.62 -12.89 2.31
CA LYS A 26 10.92 -13.54 2.19
C LYS A 26 12.03 -12.85 2.99
N LEU A 27 11.80 -11.61 3.44
CA LEU A 27 12.78 -10.87 4.24
C LEU A 27 12.92 -11.46 5.64
N LYS A 28 14.10 -11.31 6.22
CA LYS A 28 14.32 -11.59 7.64
C LYS A 28 13.69 -10.47 8.49
N ARG A 29 13.20 -10.81 9.68
CA ARG A 29 12.63 -9.81 10.60
C ARG A 29 13.59 -8.66 10.91
N SER A 30 14.90 -8.93 10.96
CA SER A 30 15.94 -7.94 11.19
C SER A 30 16.08 -6.91 10.05
N GLU A 31 15.55 -7.20 8.86
CA GLU A 31 15.59 -6.31 7.70
C GLU A 31 14.38 -5.36 7.64
N LEU A 32 13.31 -5.66 8.38
CA LEU A 32 12.07 -4.87 8.34
C LEU A 32 12.25 -3.41 8.78
N PRO A 33 13.08 -3.08 9.79
CA PRO A 33 13.34 -1.68 10.12
C PRO A 33 14.00 -0.90 8.98
N GLN A 34 14.96 -1.50 8.29
CA GLN A 34 15.58 -0.89 7.11
C GLN A 34 14.56 -0.70 5.99
N LEU A 35 13.71 -1.70 5.72
CA LEU A 35 12.63 -1.57 4.74
C LEU A 35 11.69 -0.42 5.10
N ALA A 36 11.38 -0.23 6.38
CA ALA A 36 10.52 0.86 6.82
C ALA A 36 11.13 2.24 6.50
N GLU A 37 12.43 2.42 6.71
CA GLU A 37 13.12 3.65 6.33
C GLU A 37 13.13 3.86 4.82
N GLU A 38 13.41 2.82 4.04
CA GLU A 38 13.40 2.90 2.57
C GLU A 38 12.00 3.24 2.02
N LEU A 39 10.95 2.62 2.56
CA LEU A 39 9.57 2.89 2.19
C LEU A 39 9.14 4.32 2.59
N ARG A 40 9.54 4.75 3.78
CA ARG A 40 9.29 6.11 4.28
C ARG A 40 9.93 7.14 3.37
N GLN A 41 11.22 6.97 3.06
CA GLN A 41 11.95 7.89 2.20
C GLN A 41 11.34 7.93 0.78
N TYR A 42 10.98 6.79 0.22
CA TYR A 42 10.33 6.71 -1.09
C TYR A 42 8.98 7.46 -1.12
N ILE A 43 8.18 7.36 -0.05
CA ILE A 43 6.94 8.13 0.09
C ILE A 43 7.25 9.64 0.19
N VAL A 44 8.24 10.01 1.00
CA VAL A 44 8.66 11.40 1.19
C VAL A 44 9.08 12.04 -0.12
N ASP A 45 9.95 11.38 -0.89
CA ASP A 45 10.49 11.89 -2.14
C ASP A 45 9.37 12.17 -3.17
N ILE A 46 8.40 11.25 -3.28
CA ILE A 46 7.32 11.40 -4.24
C ILE A 46 6.29 12.43 -3.78
N VAL A 47 5.87 12.36 -2.52
CA VAL A 47 4.80 13.23 -2.00
C VAL A 47 5.28 14.68 -1.85
N SER A 48 6.56 14.92 -1.55
CA SER A 48 7.13 16.27 -1.52
C SER A 48 7.08 16.96 -2.89
N GLU A 49 7.20 16.18 -3.97
CA GLU A 49 7.15 16.72 -5.34
C GLU A 49 5.71 16.78 -5.89
N LYS A 50 4.91 15.73 -5.64
CA LYS A 50 3.60 15.55 -6.28
C LYS A 50 2.42 15.97 -5.42
N GLY A 51 2.65 16.24 -4.15
CA GLY A 51 1.60 16.49 -3.16
C GLY A 51 0.92 15.20 -2.69
N GLY A 52 0.22 15.30 -1.57
CA GLY A 52 -0.49 14.15 -0.99
C GLY A 52 -0.60 14.23 0.53
N HIS A 53 -1.06 13.12 1.13
CA HIS A 53 -1.22 12.99 2.57
C HIS A 53 0.08 12.49 3.21
N PHE A 54 0.83 13.39 3.83
CA PHE A 54 2.15 13.10 4.38
C PHE A 54 2.06 12.34 5.71
N GLY A 55 1.57 13.01 6.75
CA GLY A 55 1.61 12.52 8.12
C GLY A 55 0.89 11.19 8.32
N ALA A 56 -0.30 11.05 7.74
CA ALA A 56 -1.09 9.83 7.87
C ALA A 56 -0.39 8.60 7.26
N SER A 57 0.24 8.75 6.10
CA SER A 57 0.95 7.65 5.43
C SER A 57 2.27 7.31 6.13
N LEU A 58 3.01 8.30 6.63
CA LEU A 58 4.27 8.07 7.34
C LEU A 58 4.05 7.44 8.72
N GLY A 59 2.95 7.77 9.39
CA GLY A 59 2.61 7.23 10.71
C GLY A 59 2.25 5.75 10.73
N VAL A 60 1.99 5.14 9.57
CA VAL A 60 1.57 3.72 9.47
C VAL A 60 2.51 2.86 8.63
N VAL A 61 3.72 3.32 8.36
CA VAL A 61 4.70 2.57 7.53
C VAL A 61 5.00 1.22 8.16
N GLU A 62 5.41 1.18 9.42
CA GLU A 62 5.73 -0.04 10.15
C GLU A 62 4.51 -0.96 10.28
N LEU A 63 3.34 -0.39 10.58
CA LEU A 63 2.09 -1.13 10.66
C LEU A 63 1.75 -1.78 9.31
N THR A 64 1.89 -1.05 8.21
CA THR A 64 1.63 -1.56 6.86
C THR A 64 2.56 -2.74 6.52
N ILE A 65 3.86 -2.60 6.81
CA ILE A 65 4.84 -3.66 6.62
C ILE A 65 4.46 -4.87 7.49
N ALA A 66 4.17 -4.67 8.78
CA ALA A 66 3.82 -5.75 9.69
C ALA A 66 2.57 -6.51 9.24
N ILE A 67 1.52 -5.82 8.80
CA ILE A 67 0.31 -6.44 8.27
C ILE A 67 0.62 -7.32 7.06
N HIS A 68 1.32 -6.80 6.05
CA HIS A 68 1.63 -7.57 4.85
C HIS A 68 2.69 -8.65 5.07
N TYR A 69 3.49 -8.55 6.11
CA TYR A 69 4.46 -9.56 6.51
C TYR A 69 3.79 -10.75 7.21
N ILE A 70 2.80 -10.50 8.07
CA ILE A 70 2.15 -11.52 8.90
C ILE A 70 0.94 -12.14 8.18
N PHE A 71 0.10 -11.34 7.55
CA PHE A 71 -1.14 -11.79 6.93
C PHE A 71 -0.93 -12.15 5.46
N ASN A 72 -1.63 -13.17 4.99
CA ASN A 72 -1.59 -13.63 3.61
C ASN A 72 -2.55 -12.84 2.72
N THR A 73 -2.27 -11.53 2.55
CA THR A 73 -3.03 -10.69 1.63
C THR A 73 -2.76 -11.08 0.17
N PRO A 74 -3.76 -11.05 -0.74
CA PRO A 74 -5.14 -10.56 -0.56
C PRO A 74 -6.13 -11.61 -0.02
N TYR A 75 -5.70 -12.84 0.29
CA TYR A 75 -6.59 -13.85 0.88
C TYR A 75 -7.14 -13.37 2.23
N ASP A 76 -6.25 -12.89 3.10
CA ASP A 76 -6.62 -12.14 4.28
C ASP A 76 -6.99 -10.72 3.84
N GLN A 77 -8.26 -10.36 4.04
CA GLN A 77 -8.81 -9.12 3.52
C GLN A 77 -8.49 -7.93 4.41
N LEU A 78 -7.75 -6.96 3.88
CA LEU A 78 -7.41 -5.72 4.57
C LEU A 78 -8.36 -4.60 4.15
N ILE A 79 -8.99 -3.96 5.14
CA ILE A 79 -9.82 -2.78 4.95
C ILE A 79 -9.18 -1.61 5.68
N TRP A 80 -8.87 -0.55 4.94
CA TRP A 80 -8.34 0.69 5.50
C TRP A 80 -9.47 1.59 6.00
N ASP A 81 -9.26 2.27 7.11
CA ASP A 81 -10.15 3.37 7.52
C ASP A 81 -9.64 4.70 6.90
N VAL A 82 -10.55 5.46 6.31
CA VAL A 82 -10.29 6.68 5.51
C VAL A 82 -9.50 6.41 4.21
N GLY A 83 -8.45 5.62 4.23
CA GLY A 83 -7.68 5.21 3.06
C GLY A 83 -6.58 6.16 2.59
N HIS A 84 -6.51 7.42 3.04
CA HIS A 84 -5.41 8.33 2.71
C HIS A 84 -4.06 7.91 3.32
N GLN A 85 -4.08 7.01 4.27
CA GLN A 85 -2.92 6.36 4.89
C GLN A 85 -2.41 5.12 4.12
N ALA A 86 -3.01 4.77 2.98
CA ALA A 86 -2.72 3.53 2.26
C ALA A 86 -1.58 3.64 1.23
N TYR A 87 -0.70 4.63 1.32
CA TYR A 87 0.39 4.79 0.35
C TYR A 87 1.40 3.64 0.40
N GLY A 88 1.85 3.27 1.60
CA GLY A 88 2.71 2.09 1.79
C GLY A 88 2.06 0.81 1.28
N HIS A 89 0.75 0.63 1.54
CA HIS A 89 -0.01 -0.48 1.01
C HIS A 89 0.04 -0.55 -0.52
N LYS A 90 -0.21 0.55 -1.22
CA LYS A 90 -0.12 0.58 -2.69
C LYS A 90 1.26 0.23 -3.21
N ILE A 91 2.31 0.76 -2.58
CA ILE A 91 3.70 0.52 -2.95
C ILE A 91 4.06 -0.97 -2.79
N LEU A 92 3.68 -1.58 -1.67
CA LEU A 92 3.99 -2.97 -1.35
C LEU A 92 3.10 -4.01 -2.07
N THR A 93 2.03 -3.56 -2.75
CA THR A 93 1.06 -4.42 -3.43
C THR A 93 1.04 -4.21 -4.95
N GLY A 94 2.21 -4.10 -5.56
CA GLY A 94 2.39 -4.12 -7.02
C GLY A 94 2.34 -2.78 -7.73
N ARG A 95 2.02 -1.69 -7.02
CA ARG A 95 1.85 -0.35 -7.62
C ARG A 95 3.05 0.59 -7.41
N LYS A 96 4.18 0.08 -6.92
CA LYS A 96 5.39 0.86 -6.65
C LYS A 96 5.83 1.70 -7.85
N LYS A 97 5.94 1.10 -9.03
CA LYS A 97 6.36 1.79 -10.26
C LYS A 97 5.37 2.88 -10.70
N GLN A 98 4.08 2.67 -10.44
CA GLN A 98 3.03 3.62 -10.79
C GLN A 98 2.80 4.67 -9.70
N PHE A 99 3.33 4.49 -8.50
CA PHE A 99 3.07 5.36 -7.36
C PHE A 99 3.39 6.85 -7.61
N PRO A 100 4.39 7.24 -8.43
CA PRO A 100 4.58 8.64 -8.83
C PRO A 100 3.40 9.29 -9.56
N THR A 101 2.42 8.51 -10.02
CA THR A 101 1.17 9.00 -10.62
C THR A 101 0.01 9.09 -9.62
N ASN A 102 0.27 8.86 -8.33
CA ASN A 102 -0.77 8.89 -7.30
C ASN A 102 -1.43 10.27 -7.23
N ARG A 103 -2.77 10.31 -7.29
CA ARG A 103 -3.60 11.53 -7.33
C ARG A 103 -3.47 12.38 -8.60
N ILE A 104 -2.79 11.91 -9.62
CA ILE A 104 -2.73 12.57 -10.93
C ILE A 104 -3.87 12.04 -11.80
N TYR A 105 -4.41 12.89 -12.67
CA TYR A 105 -5.45 12.48 -13.65
C TYR A 105 -4.95 11.29 -14.49
N ASN A 106 -5.78 10.27 -14.63
CA ASN A 106 -5.44 8.98 -15.24
C ASN A 106 -4.32 8.19 -14.53
N GLY A 107 -3.88 8.60 -13.36
CA GLY A 107 -2.94 7.87 -12.51
C GLY A 107 -3.64 7.08 -11.41
N LEU A 108 -2.86 6.69 -10.39
CA LEU A 108 -3.40 5.99 -9.23
C LEU A 108 -4.31 6.91 -8.40
N SER A 109 -5.40 6.32 -7.88
CA SER A 109 -6.24 6.97 -6.87
C SER A 109 -5.47 7.26 -5.59
N GLY A 110 -5.77 8.37 -4.93
CA GLY A 110 -5.22 8.68 -3.60
C GLY A 110 -5.72 7.77 -2.48
N PHE A 111 -6.72 6.93 -2.76
CA PHE A 111 -7.38 6.00 -1.84
C PHE A 111 -7.36 4.58 -2.40
N PRO A 112 -7.54 3.53 -1.58
CA PRO A 112 -7.78 2.18 -2.07
C PRO A 112 -8.95 2.16 -3.06
N LYS A 113 -8.76 1.46 -4.19
CA LYS A 113 -9.73 1.37 -5.26
C LYS A 113 -9.73 -0.03 -5.85
N ARG A 114 -10.85 -0.75 -5.71
CA ARG A 114 -10.98 -2.15 -6.12
C ARG A 114 -10.65 -2.42 -7.59
N THR A 115 -10.83 -1.43 -8.46
CA THR A 115 -10.49 -1.56 -9.88
C THR A 115 -8.99 -1.39 -10.16
N GLU A 116 -8.19 -0.98 -9.18
CA GLU A 116 -6.73 -0.85 -9.31
C GLU A 116 -5.99 -2.10 -8.90
N SER A 117 -6.48 -2.81 -7.89
CA SER A 117 -5.74 -3.95 -7.32
C SER A 117 -6.67 -4.91 -6.59
N VAL A 118 -6.36 -6.21 -6.69
CA VAL A 118 -7.01 -7.27 -5.89
C VAL A 118 -6.73 -7.13 -4.39
N TYR A 119 -5.70 -6.38 -4.01
CA TYR A 119 -5.37 -6.08 -2.62
C TYR A 119 -6.25 -4.98 -2.02
N ASP A 120 -6.96 -4.20 -2.84
CA ASP A 120 -7.88 -3.17 -2.38
C ASP A 120 -9.26 -3.79 -2.16
N THR A 121 -9.45 -4.42 -1.02
CA THR A 121 -10.66 -5.18 -0.66
C THR A 121 -11.92 -4.32 -0.66
N PHE A 122 -11.79 -3.06 -0.23
CA PHE A 122 -12.90 -2.11 -0.12
C PHE A 122 -12.44 -0.69 -0.51
N GLY A 123 -13.27 0.02 -1.26
CA GLY A 123 -13.04 1.42 -1.58
C GLY A 123 -13.43 2.31 -0.38
N VAL A 124 -12.51 3.14 0.07
CA VAL A 124 -12.72 4.03 1.23
C VAL A 124 -12.45 5.48 0.87
N GLY A 125 -13.12 6.38 1.57
CA GLY A 125 -12.94 7.83 1.47
C GLY A 125 -13.22 8.50 2.81
N HIS A 126 -14.37 8.22 3.42
CA HIS A 126 -14.77 8.75 4.72
C HIS A 126 -14.25 7.86 5.87
N SER A 127 -14.01 8.49 7.01
CA SER A 127 -13.63 7.79 8.25
C SER A 127 -14.75 6.92 8.79
N SER A 128 -14.39 5.94 9.60
CA SER A 128 -15.30 5.04 10.35
C SER A 128 -16.13 4.09 9.48
N THR A 129 -15.95 4.06 8.16
CA THR A 129 -16.67 3.14 7.27
C THR A 129 -16.09 1.72 7.30
N SER A 130 -14.84 1.55 7.73
CA SER A 130 -14.15 0.27 7.79
C SER A 130 -14.83 -0.73 8.75
N ILE A 131 -15.38 -0.25 9.86
CA ILE A 131 -16.01 -1.09 10.88
C ILE A 131 -17.24 -1.81 10.31
N SER A 132 -18.17 -1.07 9.70
CA SER A 132 -19.37 -1.65 9.10
C SER A 132 -19.05 -2.51 7.88
N ALA A 133 -18.08 -2.09 7.06
CA ALA A 133 -17.64 -2.87 5.91
C ALA A 133 -17.02 -4.20 6.35
N ALA A 134 -16.11 -4.19 7.32
CA ALA A 134 -15.48 -5.41 7.85
C ALA A 134 -16.50 -6.35 8.49
N LEU A 135 -17.44 -5.81 9.27
CA LEU A 135 -18.51 -6.60 9.88
C LEU A 135 -19.37 -7.29 8.82
N GLY A 136 -19.85 -6.53 7.82
CA GLY A 136 -20.68 -7.08 6.75
C GLY A 136 -19.96 -8.15 5.94
N MET A 137 -18.67 -7.95 5.61
CA MET A 137 -17.86 -8.92 4.89
C MET A 137 -17.58 -10.17 5.73
N SER A 138 -17.35 -10.03 7.04
CA SER A 138 -17.17 -11.16 7.96
C SER A 138 -18.43 -12.03 8.06
N ILE A 139 -19.58 -11.40 8.18
CA ILE A 139 -20.89 -12.10 8.20
C ILE A 139 -21.12 -12.83 6.88
N ALA A 140 -20.93 -12.16 5.74
CA ALA A 140 -21.09 -12.75 4.42
C ALA A 140 -20.15 -13.95 4.20
N SER A 141 -18.90 -13.87 4.68
CA SER A 141 -17.94 -14.96 4.62
C SER A 141 -18.37 -16.19 5.41
N LYS A 142 -19.02 -16.00 6.58
CA LYS A 142 -19.57 -17.11 7.37
C LYS A 142 -20.74 -17.81 6.68
N HIS A 143 -21.55 -17.09 5.93
CA HIS A 143 -22.68 -17.66 5.21
C HIS A 143 -22.32 -18.37 3.90
N LYS A 144 -21.11 -18.17 3.40
CA LYS A 144 -20.60 -18.82 2.16
C LYS A 144 -19.87 -20.15 2.42
N LYS A 145 -19.68 -20.51 3.69
CA LYS A 145 -19.14 -21.81 4.10
C LYS A 145 -20.27 -22.78 4.32
#